data_5f8cd0809c887c962fed6d98f14232b3
#
_entry.id   5f8cd0809c887c962fed6d98f14232b3
#
_cell.length_a   1.000
_cell.length_b   1.000
_cell.length_c   1.000
_cell.angle_alpha   90.00
_cell.angle_beta   90.00
_cell.angle_gamma   90.00
#
_symmetry.space_group_name_H-M   'P 1'
#
loop_
_entity.id
_entity.type
_entity.pdbx_description
1 polymer ?
#
loop_
_entity_poly.entity_id
_entity_poly.type
_entity_poly.pdbx_seq_one_letter_code
_entity_poly.pdbx_strand_id
1 'polypeptide(L)'
;MRARFLLFIALLLAGRAWGQGTFTNPLLPSGADPWAIYHGGSYYYMHTTGRDLSIWKTPDLARLSTAAKTTIWTPPATGPYSKNIWAPELHYLAGKWYVYFAADDGRNANHRLYVLENPAADPTTGQWTMKGELRTPDNKWSIDGSVFEHKGQLYAIWSGWEGDQNGRQDIYLARMSNPWTITGKRLRISTPTQAWEQHGLLPRFGAGEPAYVLVNEGPQFLASPNGRINIVFSANGCWTDFYALGLVWASPTANLLDPAAWHKAEQPVFVARDVKGTYAVGHNCFFTSPNGQQNWLLYHANSAPGQGCGRERSPRMQPFTFAADGTPVFGDPLPTDQSLSTPTGQ
;
A
#
# COMPACT_ATOMS: atom_id res chain seq x y z
N MET A 1 -76.10 8.24 -4.69
CA MET A 1 -74.72 8.24 -4.08
C MET A 1 -74.00 7.04 -4.62
N ARG A 2 -72.95 7.27 -5.47
CA ARG A 2 -72.11 6.20 -6.02
C ARG A 2 -70.74 6.27 -5.32
N ALA A 3 -70.41 5.31 -4.47
CA ALA A 3 -69.15 5.16 -3.81
C ALA A 3 -68.07 4.66 -4.83
N ARG A 4 -67.01 5.45 -5.03
CA ARG A 4 -65.85 5.02 -5.81
C ARG A 4 -64.82 4.39 -4.85
N PHE A 5 -64.58 3.09 -4.98
CA PHE A 5 -63.47 2.40 -4.35
C PHE A 5 -62.18 2.69 -5.12
N LEU A 6 -61.22 3.36 -4.48
CA LEU A 6 -59.86 3.49 -4.98
C LEU A 6 -59.05 2.28 -4.49
N LEU A 7 -58.63 1.45 -5.43
CA LEU A 7 -57.74 0.32 -5.17
C LEU A 7 -56.30 0.85 -5.14
N PHE A 8 -55.67 0.90 -3.96
CA PHE A 8 -54.23 1.16 -3.83
C PHE A 8 -53.47 -0.14 -4.10
N ILE A 9 -52.78 -0.21 -5.26
CA ILE A 9 -51.78 -1.26 -5.56
C ILE A 9 -50.47 -0.85 -4.93
N ALA A 10 -50.11 -1.48 -3.80
CA ALA A 10 -48.75 -1.37 -3.23
C ALA A 10 -47.79 -2.22 -4.09
N LEU A 11 -46.96 -1.58 -4.90
CA LEU A 11 -45.84 -2.21 -5.55
C LEU A 11 -44.78 -2.55 -4.47
N LEU A 12 -44.72 -3.81 -4.06
CA LEU A 12 -43.61 -4.38 -3.31
C LEU A 12 -42.40 -4.46 -4.24
N LEU A 13 -41.52 -3.48 -4.16
CA LEU A 13 -40.14 -3.57 -4.69
C LEU A 13 -39.41 -4.65 -3.89
N ALA A 14 -39.45 -5.90 -4.36
CA ALA A 14 -38.59 -6.95 -3.87
C ALA A 14 -37.14 -6.57 -4.29
N GLY A 15 -36.42 -5.87 -3.42
CA GLY A 15 -34.96 -5.70 -3.54
C GLY A 15 -34.36 -7.10 -3.55
N ARG A 16 -33.75 -7.49 -4.67
CA ARG A 16 -32.92 -8.68 -4.73
C ARG A 16 -31.75 -8.42 -3.77
N ALA A 17 -31.80 -9.00 -2.58
CA ALA A 17 -30.58 -9.16 -1.75
C ALA A 17 -29.68 -10.12 -2.52
N TRP A 18 -28.72 -9.57 -3.24
CA TRP A 18 -27.62 -10.36 -3.81
C TRP A 18 -26.87 -10.91 -2.61
N GLY A 19 -26.85 -12.22 -2.44
CA GLY A 19 -26.07 -12.85 -1.38
C GLY A 19 -24.63 -12.40 -1.53
N GLN A 20 -24.04 -11.88 -0.46
CA GLN A 20 -22.63 -11.48 -0.42
C GLN A 20 -21.78 -12.69 -0.81
N GLY A 21 -20.93 -12.54 -1.82
CA GLY A 21 -20.02 -13.58 -2.27
C GLY A 21 -18.96 -13.92 -1.20
N THR A 22 -18.29 -15.04 -1.37
CA THR A 22 -17.18 -15.44 -0.49
C THR A 22 -15.91 -15.67 -1.30
N PHE A 23 -14.75 -15.53 -0.64
CA PHE A 23 -13.44 -15.81 -1.20
C PHE A 23 -12.51 -16.39 -0.14
N THR A 24 -11.34 -16.87 -0.53
CA THR A 24 -10.24 -17.26 0.34
C THR A 24 -8.96 -16.57 -0.11
N ASN A 25 -8.07 -16.26 0.83
CA ASN A 25 -6.71 -15.81 0.52
C ASN A 25 -5.83 -17.00 0.07
N PRO A 26 -4.81 -16.76 -0.77
CA PRO A 26 -4.43 -15.51 -1.40
C PRO A 26 -5.27 -15.16 -2.63
N LEU A 27 -5.32 -13.86 -3.00
CA LEU A 27 -6.03 -13.37 -4.18
C LEU A 27 -5.34 -13.75 -5.50
N LEU A 28 -4.02 -13.85 -5.47
CA LEU A 28 -3.14 -14.33 -6.54
C LEU A 28 -2.06 -15.25 -5.96
N PRO A 29 -1.51 -16.17 -6.73
CA PRO A 29 -0.39 -17.01 -6.26
C PRO A 29 0.91 -16.23 -6.03
N SER A 30 1.06 -15.05 -6.66
CA SER A 30 2.20 -14.15 -6.54
C SER A 30 1.75 -12.71 -6.76
N GLY A 31 2.31 -11.77 -6.01
CA GLY A 31 1.99 -10.34 -6.09
C GLY A 31 2.49 -9.60 -4.86
N ALA A 32 3.81 -9.38 -4.81
CA ALA A 32 4.45 -8.62 -3.75
C ALA A 32 4.09 -7.13 -3.83
N ASP A 33 4.06 -6.45 -2.70
CA ASP A 33 3.86 -5.01 -2.59
C ASP A 33 2.53 -4.58 -3.23
N PRO A 34 1.39 -5.16 -2.76
CA PRO A 34 0.10 -4.97 -3.40
C PRO A 34 -0.47 -3.59 -3.12
N TRP A 35 -1.04 -2.99 -4.14
CA TRP A 35 -1.79 -1.73 -4.07
C TRP A 35 -3.16 -1.88 -4.71
N ALA A 36 -4.19 -1.27 -4.14
CA ALA A 36 -5.52 -1.21 -4.74
C ALA A 36 -6.22 0.11 -4.44
N ILE A 37 -6.91 0.65 -5.43
CA ILE A 37 -7.80 1.80 -5.30
C ILE A 37 -9.14 1.48 -5.94
N TYR A 38 -10.26 1.84 -5.26
CA TYR A 38 -11.60 1.79 -5.83
C TYR A 38 -11.97 3.16 -6.39
N HIS A 39 -12.29 3.22 -7.68
CA HIS A 39 -12.68 4.45 -8.35
C HIS A 39 -13.62 4.17 -9.52
N GLY A 40 -14.69 4.96 -9.66
CA GLY A 40 -15.58 4.87 -10.81
C GLY A 40 -16.21 3.48 -11.02
N GLY A 41 -16.53 2.76 -9.95
CA GLY A 41 -17.18 1.44 -10.02
C GLY A 41 -16.21 0.27 -10.28
N SER A 42 -14.90 0.48 -10.21
CA SER A 42 -13.90 -0.56 -10.40
C SER A 42 -12.78 -0.45 -9.39
N TYR A 43 -12.21 -1.60 -9.05
CA TYR A 43 -10.89 -1.67 -8.41
C TYR A 43 -9.80 -1.68 -9.47
N TYR A 44 -8.77 -0.91 -9.21
CA TYR A 44 -7.52 -0.92 -9.95
C TYR A 44 -6.43 -1.41 -9.01
N TYR A 45 -5.85 -2.55 -9.34
CA TYR A 45 -4.85 -3.23 -8.53
C TYR A 45 -3.49 -3.20 -9.23
N MET A 46 -2.44 -3.01 -8.46
CA MET A 46 -1.05 -3.13 -8.90
C MET A 46 -0.22 -3.94 -7.90
N HIS A 47 0.90 -4.47 -8.34
CA HIS A 47 1.92 -5.09 -7.51
C HIS A 47 3.29 -5.05 -8.20
N THR A 48 4.36 -5.29 -7.48
CA THR A 48 5.70 -5.40 -8.04
C THR A 48 5.78 -6.55 -9.06
N THR A 49 6.05 -6.21 -10.32
CA THR A 49 6.38 -7.19 -11.36
C THR A 49 7.89 -7.31 -11.58
N GLY A 50 8.66 -6.32 -11.10
CA GLY A 50 10.11 -6.20 -11.29
C GLY A 50 10.55 -5.73 -12.67
N ARG A 51 9.65 -5.66 -13.66
CA ARG A 51 9.96 -5.44 -15.09
C ARG A 51 9.07 -4.46 -15.82
N ASP A 52 7.85 -4.23 -15.36
CA ASP A 52 6.86 -3.33 -15.98
C ASP A 52 5.90 -2.78 -14.92
N LEU A 53 5.09 -1.80 -15.32
CA LEU A 53 3.95 -1.34 -14.55
C LEU A 53 2.67 -1.84 -15.23
N SER A 54 1.89 -2.62 -14.50
CA SER A 54 0.65 -3.22 -14.97
C SER A 54 -0.49 -2.97 -13.99
N ILE A 55 -1.68 -2.73 -14.53
CA ILE A 55 -2.92 -2.55 -13.77
C ILE A 55 -3.83 -3.75 -14.03
N TRP A 56 -4.39 -4.32 -12.97
CA TRP A 56 -5.50 -5.28 -13.03
C TRP A 56 -6.79 -4.53 -12.68
N LYS A 57 -7.74 -4.50 -13.61
CA LYS A 57 -9.04 -3.85 -13.43
C LYS A 57 -10.12 -4.89 -13.20
N THR A 58 -10.90 -4.73 -12.12
CA THR A 58 -12.01 -5.64 -11.78
C THR A 58 -13.10 -4.90 -11.01
N PRO A 59 -14.38 -5.24 -11.15
CA PRO A 59 -15.43 -4.75 -10.25
C PRO A 59 -15.38 -5.42 -8.86
N ASP A 60 -14.72 -6.59 -8.75
CA ASP A 60 -14.65 -7.39 -7.53
C ASP A 60 -13.20 -7.81 -7.25
N LEU A 61 -12.59 -7.23 -6.21
CA LEU A 61 -11.20 -7.53 -5.85
C LEU A 61 -11.01 -8.98 -5.37
N ALA A 62 -12.06 -9.62 -4.85
CA ALA A 62 -12.01 -11.05 -4.49
C ALA A 62 -11.85 -11.97 -5.71
N ARG A 63 -12.13 -11.46 -6.92
CA ARG A 63 -11.91 -12.16 -8.20
C ARG A 63 -10.70 -11.65 -8.97
N LEU A 64 -9.70 -11.14 -8.28
CA LEU A 64 -8.50 -10.56 -8.88
C LEU A 64 -7.80 -11.51 -9.87
N SER A 65 -7.84 -12.83 -9.64
CA SER A 65 -7.25 -13.84 -10.52
C SER A 65 -7.85 -13.86 -11.94
N THR A 66 -9.06 -13.32 -12.12
CA THR A 66 -9.75 -13.23 -13.42
C THR A 66 -9.78 -11.79 -13.96
N ALA A 67 -9.16 -10.84 -13.26
CA ALA A 67 -9.14 -9.44 -13.66
C ALA A 67 -8.39 -9.20 -14.97
N ALA A 68 -8.90 -8.26 -15.77
CA ALA A 68 -8.20 -7.82 -16.98
C ALA A 68 -6.90 -7.10 -16.62
N LYS A 69 -5.78 -7.60 -17.13
CA LYS A 69 -4.44 -7.02 -16.95
C LYS A 69 -4.08 -6.12 -18.12
N THR A 70 -3.65 -4.90 -17.87
CA THR A 70 -3.10 -3.96 -18.85
C THR A 70 -1.72 -3.50 -18.43
N THR A 71 -0.70 -3.73 -19.26
CA THR A 71 0.62 -3.12 -19.06
C THR A 71 0.54 -1.67 -19.54
N ILE A 72 0.77 -0.76 -18.62
CA ILE A 72 0.64 0.69 -18.86
C ILE A 72 1.97 1.38 -19.16
N TRP A 73 3.08 0.75 -18.76
CA TRP A 73 4.42 1.26 -19.00
C TRP A 73 5.47 0.15 -18.93
N THR A 74 6.48 0.27 -19.79
CA THR A 74 7.66 -0.60 -19.82
C THR A 74 8.92 0.24 -19.71
N PRO A 75 9.89 -0.11 -18.84
CA PRO A 75 11.11 0.65 -18.69
C PRO A 75 11.96 0.63 -19.96
N PRO A 76 12.79 1.68 -20.19
CA PRO A 76 13.78 1.66 -21.25
C PRO A 76 14.82 0.55 -20.99
N ALA A 77 15.55 0.15 -22.04
CA ALA A 77 16.59 -0.88 -21.92
C ALA A 77 17.73 -0.51 -20.95
N THR A 78 18.04 0.79 -20.87
CA THR A 78 19.11 1.38 -20.03
C THR A 78 18.66 2.71 -19.44
N GLY A 79 19.35 3.17 -18.42
CA GLY A 79 19.09 4.47 -17.76
C GLY A 79 18.67 4.30 -16.30
N PRO A 80 18.43 5.40 -15.60
CA PRO A 80 18.28 5.42 -14.13
C PRO A 80 17.02 4.72 -13.60
N TYR A 81 16.06 4.38 -14.45
CA TYR A 81 14.81 3.68 -14.11
C TYR A 81 14.54 2.48 -15.03
N SER A 82 15.62 1.81 -15.45
CA SER A 82 15.53 0.70 -16.42
C SER A 82 15.42 -0.67 -15.78
N LYS A 83 15.63 -0.80 -14.48
CA LYS A 83 15.67 -2.08 -13.74
C LYS A 83 14.95 -1.96 -12.41
N ASN A 84 14.66 -3.13 -11.83
CA ASN A 84 14.14 -3.25 -10.47
C ASN A 84 12.93 -2.34 -10.21
N ILE A 85 11.87 -2.50 -11.03
CA ILE A 85 10.63 -1.74 -10.95
C ILE A 85 9.82 -2.28 -9.77
N TRP A 86 9.79 -1.53 -8.64
CA TRP A 86 9.22 -2.00 -7.37
C TRP A 86 8.10 -1.12 -6.85
N ALA A 87 7.22 -1.72 -6.04
CA ALA A 87 6.19 -1.11 -5.22
C ALA A 87 5.39 0.01 -5.94
N PRO A 88 4.71 -0.30 -7.07
CA PRO A 88 3.91 0.70 -7.76
C PRO A 88 2.63 1.01 -7.00
N GLU A 89 2.32 2.29 -6.83
CA GLU A 89 1.10 2.80 -6.23
C GLU A 89 0.33 3.72 -7.18
N LEU A 90 -0.94 3.41 -7.41
CA LEU A 90 -1.84 4.15 -8.29
C LEU A 90 -2.71 5.13 -7.49
N HIS A 91 -2.55 6.42 -7.70
CA HIS A 91 -3.29 7.48 -7.03
C HIS A 91 -4.10 8.32 -8.01
N TYR A 92 -5.31 8.76 -7.58
CA TYR A 92 -6.12 9.72 -8.33
C TYR A 92 -6.10 11.06 -7.60
N LEU A 93 -5.41 12.05 -8.17
CA LEU A 93 -5.16 13.35 -7.55
C LEU A 93 -5.47 14.48 -8.53
N ALA A 94 -6.18 15.50 -8.10
CA ALA A 94 -6.49 16.67 -8.92
C ALA A 94 -7.05 16.32 -10.32
N GLY A 95 -7.88 15.28 -10.40
CA GLY A 95 -8.55 14.86 -11.66
C GLY A 95 -7.69 14.03 -12.60
N LYS A 96 -6.52 13.55 -12.17
CA LYS A 96 -5.62 12.73 -12.97
C LYS A 96 -5.11 11.53 -12.18
N TRP A 97 -4.61 10.53 -12.92
CA TRP A 97 -3.95 9.37 -12.36
C TRP A 97 -2.43 9.56 -12.29
N TYR A 98 -1.85 9.08 -11.21
CA TYR A 98 -0.41 9.05 -10.98
C TYR A 98 0.00 7.67 -10.53
N VAL A 99 1.12 7.16 -11.05
CA VAL A 99 1.78 5.97 -10.51
C VAL A 99 3.12 6.39 -9.93
N TYR A 100 3.30 6.12 -8.64
CA TYR A 100 4.57 6.25 -7.94
C TYR A 100 5.23 4.88 -7.88
N PHE A 101 6.52 4.79 -8.13
CA PHE A 101 7.25 3.53 -8.10
C PHE A 101 8.72 3.78 -7.84
N ALA A 102 9.44 2.75 -7.35
CA ALA A 102 10.89 2.78 -7.23
C ALA A 102 11.53 2.06 -8.42
N ALA A 103 12.69 2.55 -8.85
CA ALA A 103 13.48 1.92 -9.89
C ALA A 103 14.96 2.29 -9.77
N ASP A 104 15.83 1.53 -10.44
CA ASP A 104 17.25 1.81 -10.56
C ASP A 104 17.80 1.47 -11.96
N ASP A 105 19.15 1.53 -12.12
CA ASP A 105 19.88 1.18 -13.33
C ASP A 105 20.47 -0.24 -13.30
N GLY A 106 20.09 -1.07 -12.33
CA GLY A 106 20.63 -2.39 -12.01
C GLY A 106 21.58 -2.38 -10.80
N ARG A 107 21.77 -1.22 -10.15
CA ARG A 107 22.58 -1.06 -8.93
C ARG A 107 21.69 -0.57 -7.79
N ASN A 108 21.51 -1.40 -6.76
CA ASN A 108 20.65 -1.09 -5.63
C ASN A 108 20.86 0.32 -5.05
N ALA A 109 22.10 0.77 -4.89
CA ALA A 109 22.42 2.11 -4.35
C ALA A 109 21.83 3.27 -5.17
N ASN A 110 21.43 3.02 -6.42
CA ASN A 110 20.86 4.01 -7.33
C ASN A 110 19.34 4.06 -7.33
N HIS A 111 18.66 3.29 -6.47
CA HIS A 111 17.18 3.37 -6.36
C HIS A 111 16.72 4.79 -6.04
N ARG A 112 15.71 5.24 -6.82
CA ARG A 112 15.00 6.51 -6.64
C ARG A 112 13.52 6.28 -6.92
N LEU A 113 12.72 7.24 -6.51
CA LEU A 113 11.29 7.27 -6.79
C LEU A 113 11.02 7.98 -8.12
N TYR A 114 10.04 7.47 -8.86
CA TYR A 114 9.63 8.02 -10.15
C TYR A 114 8.11 8.17 -10.23
N VAL A 115 7.64 9.06 -11.09
CA VAL A 115 6.22 9.37 -11.24
C VAL A 115 5.79 9.31 -12.70
N LEU A 116 4.70 8.61 -12.96
CA LEU A 116 3.94 8.66 -14.22
C LEU A 116 2.63 9.43 -14.02
N GLU A 117 2.17 10.14 -15.03
CA GLU A 117 0.88 10.85 -15.07
C GLU A 117 0.03 10.36 -16.25
N ASN A 118 -1.29 10.18 -16.03
CA ASN A 118 -2.26 9.92 -17.08
C ASN A 118 -3.54 10.76 -16.86
N PRO A 119 -3.96 11.61 -17.79
CA PRO A 119 -5.17 12.42 -17.67
C PRO A 119 -6.46 11.70 -18.07
N ALA A 120 -6.40 10.45 -18.57
CA ALA A 120 -7.58 9.69 -18.97
C ALA A 120 -8.50 9.39 -17.78
N ALA A 121 -9.80 9.26 -18.03
CA ALA A 121 -10.75 8.89 -16.98
C ALA A 121 -10.52 7.46 -16.44
N ASP A 122 -10.07 6.54 -17.29
CA ASP A 122 -9.70 5.17 -16.96
C ASP A 122 -8.18 5.00 -17.06
N PRO A 123 -7.47 4.63 -16.00
CA PRO A 123 -6.01 4.50 -16.00
C PRO A 123 -5.49 3.34 -16.88
N THR A 124 -6.35 2.42 -17.31
CA THR A 124 -5.99 1.33 -18.23
C THR A 124 -6.01 1.80 -19.70
N THR A 125 -6.40 3.03 -19.95
CA THR A 125 -6.47 3.66 -21.29
C THR A 125 -5.63 4.93 -21.34
N GLY A 126 -5.54 5.55 -22.52
CA GLY A 126 -4.79 6.80 -22.71
C GLY A 126 -3.29 6.59 -22.68
N GLN A 127 -2.55 7.69 -22.53
CA GLN A 127 -1.10 7.71 -22.57
C GLN A 127 -0.54 8.10 -21.19
N TRP A 128 0.36 7.29 -20.68
CA TRP A 128 1.14 7.58 -19.49
C TRP A 128 2.39 8.38 -19.85
N THR A 129 2.61 9.48 -19.13
CA THR A 129 3.74 10.38 -19.32
C THR A 129 4.67 10.34 -18.13
N MET A 130 5.96 10.06 -18.35
CA MET A 130 6.99 10.13 -17.32
C MET A 130 7.17 11.58 -16.85
N LYS A 131 6.92 11.86 -15.58
CA LYS A 131 7.17 13.18 -14.95
C LYS A 131 8.62 13.30 -14.48
N GLY A 132 9.35 12.19 -14.42
CA GLY A 132 10.72 12.11 -13.95
C GLY A 132 10.84 11.57 -12.52
N GLU A 133 11.97 11.81 -11.91
CA GLU A 133 12.26 11.46 -10.53
C GLU A 133 11.40 12.30 -9.57
N LEU A 134 10.73 11.64 -8.63
CA LEU A 134 10.19 12.29 -7.43
C LEU A 134 11.36 12.55 -6.48
N ARG A 135 12.11 13.60 -6.78
CA ARG A 135 13.37 13.87 -6.13
C ARG A 135 13.21 14.21 -4.66
N THR A 136 13.76 13.36 -3.79
CA THR A 136 13.81 13.63 -2.35
C THR A 136 14.76 14.78 -2.06
N PRO A 137 14.57 15.56 -0.96
CA PRO A 137 15.30 16.81 -0.71
C PRO A 137 16.82 16.71 -0.71
N ASP A 138 17.36 15.56 -0.34
CA ASP A 138 18.80 15.26 -0.29
C ASP A 138 19.24 14.20 -1.31
N ASN A 139 18.30 13.76 -2.17
CA ASN A 139 18.57 12.82 -3.26
C ASN A 139 19.24 11.51 -2.82
N LYS A 140 18.86 11.00 -1.65
CA LYS A 140 19.36 9.72 -1.13
C LYS A 140 18.55 8.56 -1.70
N TRP A 141 19.04 7.36 -1.49
CA TRP A 141 18.33 6.12 -1.79
C TRP A 141 16.92 6.16 -1.23
N SER A 142 15.93 5.80 -2.04
CA SER A 142 14.52 5.88 -1.68
C SER A 142 13.69 4.86 -2.46
N ILE A 143 12.78 4.19 -1.74
CA ILE A 143 11.80 3.23 -2.28
C ILE A 143 10.44 3.44 -1.60
N ASP A 144 9.41 2.74 -2.08
CA ASP A 144 8.08 2.67 -1.47
C ASP A 144 7.46 4.07 -1.25
N GLY A 145 7.52 4.88 -2.31
CA GLY A 145 6.98 6.23 -2.27
C GLY A 145 5.47 6.25 -2.37
N SER A 146 4.82 6.76 -1.33
CA SER A 146 3.38 7.00 -1.28
C SER A 146 3.06 8.48 -1.10
N VAL A 147 1.84 8.88 -1.42
CA VAL A 147 1.38 10.26 -1.24
C VAL A 147 0.02 10.33 -0.58
N PHE A 148 -0.20 11.37 0.19
CA PHE A 148 -1.52 11.64 0.80
C PHE A 148 -1.78 13.13 0.94
N GLU A 149 -3.06 13.48 0.97
CA GLU A 149 -3.49 14.85 1.26
C GLU A 149 -4.00 14.96 2.70
N HIS A 150 -3.58 16.00 3.39
CA HIS A 150 -4.12 16.38 4.70
C HIS A 150 -4.34 17.88 4.75
N LYS A 151 -5.58 18.31 5.04
CA LYS A 151 -5.99 19.72 5.12
C LYS A 151 -5.59 20.56 3.89
N GLY A 152 -5.78 20.00 2.68
CA GLY A 152 -5.46 20.67 1.42
C GLY A 152 -3.95 20.74 1.11
N GLN A 153 -3.11 20.11 1.92
CA GLN A 153 -1.67 20.01 1.66
C GLN A 153 -1.29 18.57 1.28
N LEU A 154 -0.60 18.42 0.16
CA LEU A 154 -0.08 17.13 -0.31
C LEU A 154 1.26 16.84 0.37
N TYR A 155 1.44 15.60 0.80
CA TYR A 155 2.65 15.06 1.42
C TYR A 155 3.11 13.82 0.69
N ALA A 156 4.43 13.63 0.58
CA ALA A 156 5.07 12.37 0.22
C ALA A 156 5.60 11.68 1.49
N ILE A 157 5.47 10.35 1.53
CA ILE A 157 6.11 9.47 2.51
C ILE A 157 6.87 8.38 1.77
N TRP A 158 8.01 7.96 2.29
CA TRP A 158 8.83 6.92 1.63
C TRP A 158 9.78 6.24 2.62
N SER A 159 10.32 5.09 2.21
CA SER A 159 11.45 4.45 2.86
C SER A 159 12.75 4.96 2.26
N GLY A 160 13.73 5.29 3.09
CA GLY A 160 15.00 5.83 2.60
C GLY A 160 16.18 5.62 3.54
N TRP A 161 17.39 5.75 3.00
CA TRP A 161 18.60 5.77 3.80
C TRP A 161 18.85 7.15 4.42
N GLU A 162 19.46 7.16 5.60
CA GLU A 162 19.89 8.41 6.22
C GLU A 162 21.06 9.04 5.45
N GLY A 163 22.02 8.23 5.03
CA GLY A 163 23.22 8.63 4.27
C GLY A 163 23.33 7.95 2.91
N ASP A 164 24.54 7.61 2.52
CA ASP A 164 24.84 7.00 1.22
C ASP A 164 25.14 5.49 1.32
N GLN A 165 25.05 4.92 2.52
CA GLN A 165 25.35 3.52 2.77
C GLN A 165 24.11 2.77 3.21
N ASN A 166 23.96 1.55 2.69
CA ASN A 166 22.97 0.60 3.15
C ASN A 166 23.26 0.19 4.60
N GLY A 167 22.23 -0.16 5.37
CA GLY A 167 22.35 -0.61 6.76
C GLY A 167 21.11 -0.27 7.56
N ARG A 168 20.41 0.80 7.19
CA ARG A 168 19.14 1.19 7.82
C ARG A 168 18.24 1.91 6.85
N GLN A 169 16.96 1.53 6.86
CA GLN A 169 15.86 2.18 6.16
C GLN A 169 14.95 2.83 7.18
N ASP A 170 14.73 4.13 7.04
CA ASP A 170 13.85 4.96 7.89
C ASP A 170 12.64 5.43 7.08
N ILE A 171 11.52 5.72 7.75
CA ILE A 171 10.38 6.38 7.09
C ILE A 171 10.54 7.89 7.15
N TYR A 172 10.44 8.51 5.98
CA TYR A 172 10.52 9.96 5.81
C TYR A 172 9.19 10.53 5.31
N LEU A 173 8.97 11.80 5.63
CA LEU A 173 7.85 12.61 5.19
C LEU A 173 8.34 13.97 4.71
N ALA A 174 7.73 14.51 3.64
CA ALA A 174 7.95 15.89 3.19
C ALA A 174 6.70 16.46 2.52
N ARG A 175 6.60 17.79 2.44
CA ARG A 175 5.56 18.47 1.67
C ARG A 175 5.77 18.31 0.18
N MET A 176 4.67 18.39 -0.57
CA MET A 176 4.68 18.49 -2.02
C MET A 176 3.99 19.76 -2.47
N SER A 177 4.48 20.37 -3.56
CA SER A 177 3.82 21.51 -4.23
C SER A 177 2.86 21.07 -5.33
N ASN A 178 3.05 19.90 -5.87
CA ASN A 178 2.21 19.23 -6.87
C ASN A 178 2.50 17.72 -6.82
N PRO A 179 1.76 16.85 -7.54
CA PRO A 179 1.92 15.39 -7.44
C PRO A 179 3.30 14.82 -7.84
N TRP A 180 4.20 15.59 -8.37
CA TRP A 180 5.54 15.11 -8.78
C TRP A 180 6.70 15.97 -8.25
N THR A 181 6.44 16.86 -7.27
CA THR A 181 7.48 17.76 -6.74
C THR A 181 7.45 17.82 -5.22
N ILE A 182 8.44 17.24 -4.57
CA ILE A 182 8.68 17.38 -3.13
C ILE A 182 9.32 18.75 -2.85
N THR A 183 8.95 19.38 -1.75
CA THR A 183 9.46 20.68 -1.32
C THR A 183 9.91 20.66 0.14
N GLY A 184 10.87 21.54 0.47
CA GLY A 184 11.37 21.69 1.83
C GLY A 184 12.35 20.58 2.22
N LYS A 185 12.43 20.32 3.53
CA LYS A 185 13.30 19.26 4.09
C LYS A 185 12.49 18.00 4.33
N ARG A 186 13.16 16.84 4.28
CA ARG A 186 12.55 15.60 4.76
C ARG A 186 12.56 15.56 6.28
N LEU A 187 11.48 15.04 6.84
CA LEU A 187 11.36 14.71 8.26
C LEU A 187 11.40 13.19 8.42
N ARG A 188 12.25 12.67 9.29
CA ARG A 188 12.24 11.26 9.68
C ARG A 188 11.15 11.05 10.73
N ILE A 189 10.14 10.22 10.43
CA ILE A 189 9.00 9.94 11.31
C ILE A 189 9.03 8.55 11.93
N SER A 190 9.83 7.61 11.38
CA SER A 190 10.09 6.31 11.98
C SER A 190 11.52 5.85 11.70
N THR A 191 12.10 5.15 12.67
CA THR A 191 13.38 4.44 12.55
C THR A 191 13.27 3.11 13.30
N PRO A 192 13.92 2.01 12.86
CA PRO A 192 13.81 0.69 13.49
C PRO A 192 14.50 0.67 14.86
N THR A 193 13.77 1.05 15.92
CA THR A 193 14.30 1.16 17.30
C THR A 193 13.71 0.16 18.27
N GLN A 194 12.54 -0.39 17.96
CA GLN A 194 11.88 -1.37 18.82
C GLN A 194 12.56 -2.74 18.70
N ALA A 195 12.60 -3.51 19.78
CA ALA A 195 13.25 -4.83 19.78
C ALA A 195 12.71 -5.77 18.69
N TRP A 196 11.40 -5.71 18.44
CA TRP A 196 10.75 -6.52 17.41
C TRP A 196 11.08 -6.10 15.97
N GLU A 197 11.67 -4.92 15.73
CA GLU A 197 12.12 -4.40 14.43
C GLU A 197 13.57 -4.77 14.11
N GLN A 198 14.26 -5.51 14.98
CA GLN A 198 15.70 -5.74 14.92
C GLN A 198 16.06 -7.07 14.22
N HIS A 199 15.30 -7.51 13.21
CA HIS A 199 15.54 -8.73 12.45
C HIS A 199 15.96 -8.40 11.01
N GLY A 200 17.23 -8.13 10.81
CA GLY A 200 17.77 -7.62 9.54
C GLY A 200 18.94 -8.41 8.98
N LEU A 201 19.27 -9.61 9.50
CA LEU A 201 20.37 -10.42 8.98
C LEU A 201 20.06 -10.87 7.55
N LEU A 202 20.92 -10.48 6.60
CA LEU A 202 20.78 -10.90 5.20
C LEU A 202 21.20 -12.36 5.02
N PRO A 203 20.41 -13.18 4.30
CA PRO A 203 20.74 -14.58 4.03
C PRO A 203 21.98 -14.70 3.12
N ARG A 204 22.21 -13.69 2.28
CA ARG A 204 23.39 -13.53 1.43
C ARG A 204 23.66 -12.04 1.25
N PHE A 205 24.90 -11.64 1.26
CA PHE A 205 25.32 -10.25 0.98
C PHE A 205 26.50 -10.24 0.02
N GLY A 206 26.48 -9.27 -0.90
CA GLY A 206 27.55 -9.06 -1.89
C GLY A 206 28.74 -8.31 -1.31
N ALA A 207 29.82 -8.21 -2.07
CA ALA A 207 30.95 -7.38 -1.69
C ALA A 207 30.50 -5.92 -1.54
N GLY A 208 30.76 -5.33 -0.37
CA GLY A 208 30.37 -3.94 -0.04
C GLY A 208 28.97 -3.77 0.52
N GLU A 209 28.13 -4.82 0.58
CA GLU A 209 26.85 -4.79 1.26
C GLU A 209 27.02 -5.17 2.75
N PRO A 210 26.27 -4.54 3.68
CA PRO A 210 26.31 -4.93 5.09
C PRO A 210 25.66 -6.31 5.28
N ALA A 211 26.16 -7.06 6.26
CA ALA A 211 25.53 -8.33 6.63
C ALA A 211 24.15 -8.15 7.31
N TYR A 212 23.88 -6.94 7.79
CA TYR A 212 22.72 -6.62 8.59
C TYR A 212 22.10 -5.30 8.16
N VAL A 213 20.79 -5.30 7.87
CA VAL A 213 20.03 -4.12 7.47
C VAL A 213 18.75 -4.02 8.32
N LEU A 214 18.62 -2.95 9.06
CA LEU A 214 17.40 -2.62 9.81
C LEU A 214 16.39 -1.94 8.88
N VAL A 215 15.13 -2.34 8.94
CA VAL A 215 14.14 -1.90 7.94
C VAL A 215 12.88 -1.36 8.61
N ASN A 216 12.50 -0.14 8.21
CA ASN A 216 11.12 0.35 8.14
C ASN A 216 10.86 0.74 6.68
N GLU A 217 9.84 0.13 6.04
CA GLU A 217 9.53 0.34 4.62
C GLU A 217 8.01 0.28 4.37
N GLY A 218 7.56 0.47 3.12
CA GLY A 218 6.16 0.37 2.70
C GLY A 218 5.20 1.26 3.49
N PRO A 219 5.49 2.57 3.72
CA PRO A 219 4.64 3.42 4.55
C PRO A 219 3.32 3.74 3.87
N GLN A 220 2.20 3.57 4.58
CA GLN A 220 0.86 3.83 4.07
C GLN A 220 0.08 4.75 5.00
N PHE A 221 -0.50 5.80 4.42
CA PHE A 221 -1.38 6.72 5.14
C PHE A 221 -2.76 6.09 5.39
N LEU A 222 -3.26 6.27 6.61
CA LEU A 222 -4.60 5.86 7.00
C LEU A 222 -5.24 6.90 7.93
N ALA A 223 -6.22 7.62 7.42
CA ALA A 223 -7.02 8.52 8.26
C ALA A 223 -8.04 7.72 9.07
N SER A 224 -8.12 7.98 10.38
CA SER A 224 -9.17 7.42 11.24
C SER A 224 -10.45 8.24 11.14
N PRO A 225 -11.62 7.69 11.54
CA PRO A 225 -12.88 8.42 11.58
C PRO A 225 -12.86 9.67 12.48
N ASN A 226 -12.01 9.69 13.52
CA ASN A 226 -11.82 10.85 14.39
C ASN A 226 -10.75 11.82 13.86
N GLY A 227 -10.22 11.60 12.66
CA GLY A 227 -9.21 12.43 12.00
C GLY A 227 -7.76 12.20 12.42
N ARG A 228 -7.47 11.24 13.31
CA ARG A 228 -6.10 10.84 13.65
C ARG A 228 -5.36 10.40 12.39
N ILE A 229 -4.13 10.87 12.25
CA ILE A 229 -3.24 10.57 11.16
C ILE A 229 -2.43 9.33 11.53
N ASN A 230 -2.59 8.24 10.81
CA ASN A 230 -1.79 7.04 10.99
C ASN A 230 -0.92 6.81 9.74
N ILE A 231 0.34 6.45 9.96
CA ILE A 231 1.21 5.88 8.94
C ILE A 231 1.54 4.46 9.40
N VAL A 232 1.02 3.49 8.69
CA VAL A 232 1.31 2.08 8.89
C VAL A 232 2.47 1.72 7.99
N PHE A 233 3.47 1.04 8.52
CA PHE A 233 4.69 0.71 7.80
C PHE A 233 5.09 -0.74 8.07
N SER A 234 5.91 -1.32 7.22
CA SER A 234 6.48 -2.63 7.41
C SER A 234 7.83 -2.54 8.10
N ALA A 235 8.12 -3.47 8.98
CA ALA A 235 9.39 -3.55 9.67
C ALA A 235 10.02 -4.94 9.56
N ASN A 236 11.31 -4.99 9.77
CA ASN A 236 12.23 -6.10 9.50
C ASN A 236 12.49 -6.29 8.01
N GLY A 237 13.48 -7.09 7.65
CA GLY A 237 13.70 -7.40 6.24
C GLY A 237 12.65 -8.39 5.72
N CYS A 238 12.08 -8.12 4.53
CA CYS A 238 11.16 -9.06 3.87
C CYS A 238 11.77 -10.45 3.61
N TRP A 239 13.10 -10.57 3.75
CA TRP A 239 13.84 -11.85 3.66
C TRP A 239 13.80 -12.67 4.96
N THR A 240 13.15 -12.17 5.99
CA THR A 240 12.95 -12.85 7.28
C THR A 240 11.48 -13.20 7.50
N ASP A 241 11.21 -14.19 8.34
CA ASP A 241 9.82 -14.50 8.72
C ASP A 241 9.26 -13.54 9.78
N PHE A 242 10.04 -12.55 10.20
CA PHE A 242 9.67 -11.54 11.20
C PHE A 242 9.02 -10.28 10.59
N TYR A 243 8.83 -10.24 9.26
CA TYR A 243 8.18 -9.11 8.59
C TYR A 243 6.80 -8.86 9.19
N ALA A 244 6.53 -7.62 9.61
CA ALA A 244 5.32 -7.25 10.34
C ALA A 244 4.99 -5.77 10.15
N LEU A 245 3.75 -5.35 10.48
CA LEU A 245 3.35 -3.96 10.40
C LEU A 245 3.54 -3.23 11.73
N GLY A 246 4.15 -2.06 11.65
CA GLY A 246 4.25 -1.06 12.70
C GLY A 246 3.35 0.15 12.43
N LEU A 247 3.27 1.05 13.42
CA LEU A 247 2.43 2.24 13.36
C LEU A 247 3.16 3.44 13.95
N VAL A 248 3.18 4.54 13.21
CA VAL A 248 3.38 5.87 13.77
C VAL A 248 2.12 6.71 13.56
N TRP A 249 1.85 7.64 14.47
CA TRP A 249 0.64 8.43 14.41
C TRP A 249 0.82 9.85 14.92
N ALA A 250 -0.04 10.75 14.45
CA ALA A 250 -0.10 12.14 14.89
C ALA A 250 -1.56 12.56 15.14
N SER A 251 -1.73 13.61 15.95
CA SER A 251 -3.04 14.23 16.20
C SER A 251 -3.61 14.85 14.91
N PRO A 252 -4.96 14.90 14.74
CA PRO A 252 -5.59 15.56 13.61
C PRO A 252 -5.19 17.03 13.40
N THR A 253 -4.77 17.69 14.48
CA THR A 253 -4.41 19.12 14.47
C THR A 253 -2.91 19.36 14.43
N ALA A 254 -2.11 18.30 14.44
CA ALA A 254 -0.65 18.40 14.50
C ALA A 254 -0.05 19.08 13.26
N ASN A 255 1.08 19.74 13.46
CA ASN A 255 1.97 20.09 12.37
C ASN A 255 2.77 18.84 12.00
N LEU A 256 2.45 18.22 10.86
CA LEU A 256 3.08 16.96 10.44
C LEU A 256 4.58 17.09 10.15
N LEU A 257 5.12 18.31 10.03
CA LEU A 257 6.55 18.57 9.88
C LEU A 257 7.28 18.82 11.22
N ASP A 258 6.58 18.71 12.32
CA ASP A 258 7.19 18.73 13.66
C ASP A 258 7.52 17.30 14.10
N PRO A 259 8.80 16.94 14.34
CA PRO A 259 9.16 15.60 14.80
C PRO A 259 8.48 15.22 16.13
N ALA A 260 8.19 16.18 16.99
CA ALA A 260 7.53 15.95 18.28
C ALA A 260 6.04 15.60 18.14
N ALA A 261 5.44 15.83 16.96
CA ALA A 261 4.05 15.47 16.70
C ALA A 261 3.83 13.96 16.45
N TRP A 262 4.89 13.21 16.16
CA TRP A 262 4.81 11.81 15.81
C TRP A 262 5.08 10.91 17.00
N HIS A 263 4.20 9.94 17.18
CA HIS A 263 4.29 8.89 18.18
C HIS A 263 4.42 7.54 17.50
N LYS A 264 5.20 6.64 18.06
CA LYS A 264 5.40 5.29 17.51
C LYS A 264 4.85 4.23 18.46
N ALA A 265 4.14 3.24 17.93
CA ALA A 265 3.67 2.10 18.71
C ALA A 265 4.85 1.23 19.15
N GLU A 266 4.82 0.77 20.39
CA GLU A 266 5.89 -0.05 20.98
C GLU A 266 5.87 -1.50 20.46
N GLN A 267 4.69 -1.98 20.02
CA GLN A 267 4.47 -3.33 19.52
C GLN A 267 4.01 -3.30 18.07
N PRO A 268 4.22 -4.37 17.30
CA PRO A 268 3.65 -4.48 15.97
C PRO A 268 2.12 -4.47 16.03
N VAL A 269 1.49 -3.84 15.05
CA VAL A 269 0.02 -3.75 14.96
C VAL A 269 -0.58 -4.86 14.10
N PHE A 270 0.26 -5.59 13.36
CA PHE A 270 -0.15 -6.75 12.56
C PHE A 270 1.05 -7.66 12.34
N VAL A 271 0.99 -8.89 12.83
CA VAL A 271 2.10 -9.86 12.79
C VAL A 271 1.55 -11.27 12.70
N ALA A 272 2.14 -12.13 11.87
CA ALA A 272 1.81 -13.54 11.80
C ALA A 272 2.45 -14.30 12.99
N ARG A 273 1.63 -15.00 13.76
CA ARG A 273 2.06 -15.89 14.85
C ARG A 273 1.34 -17.21 14.71
N ASP A 274 2.05 -18.23 14.25
CA ASP A 274 1.53 -19.60 14.08
C ASP A 274 0.23 -19.69 13.26
N VAL A 275 0.09 -18.84 12.23
CA VAL A 275 -1.08 -18.82 11.35
C VAL A 275 -0.82 -19.70 10.13
N LYS A 276 -1.69 -20.70 9.92
CA LYS A 276 -1.58 -21.66 8.83
C LYS A 276 -1.49 -20.96 7.46
N GLY A 277 -0.39 -21.20 6.74
CA GLY A 277 -0.16 -20.68 5.40
C GLY A 277 0.01 -19.15 5.35
N THR A 278 0.35 -18.49 6.48
CA THR A 278 0.51 -17.04 6.53
C THR A 278 1.73 -16.67 7.37
N TYR A 279 2.78 -16.21 6.69
CA TYR A 279 4.08 -15.86 7.27
C TYR A 279 4.57 -14.54 6.68
N ALA A 280 5.41 -13.81 7.41
CA ALA A 280 6.07 -12.59 6.93
C ALA A 280 5.07 -11.60 6.32
N VAL A 281 4.07 -11.17 7.11
CA VAL A 281 2.99 -10.27 6.66
C VAL A 281 3.45 -8.83 6.60
N GLY A 282 3.16 -8.13 5.52
CA GLY A 282 3.52 -6.72 5.42
C GLY A 282 3.24 -6.10 4.05
N HIS A 283 3.85 -4.94 3.83
CA HIS A 283 3.71 -4.09 2.64
C HIS A 283 2.25 -3.90 2.25
N ASN A 284 1.55 -3.19 3.09
CA ASN A 284 0.10 -3.05 3.04
C ASN A 284 -0.36 -1.85 2.23
N CYS A 285 -1.62 -1.88 1.79
CA CYS A 285 -2.40 -0.69 1.49
C CYS A 285 -3.81 -0.81 2.08
N PHE A 286 -4.59 0.27 1.98
CA PHE A 286 -5.94 0.34 2.51
C PHE A 286 -6.93 0.72 1.42
N PHE A 287 -8.11 0.13 1.47
CA PHE A 287 -9.24 0.53 0.65
C PHE A 287 -10.55 0.41 1.45
N THR A 288 -11.59 1.10 0.98
CA THR A 288 -12.94 0.93 1.50
C THR A 288 -13.79 0.09 0.55
N SER A 289 -14.77 -0.63 1.09
CA SER A 289 -15.77 -1.31 0.26
C SER A 289 -16.51 -0.31 -0.65
N PRO A 290 -17.09 -0.74 -1.80
CA PRO A 290 -17.78 0.14 -2.73
C PRO A 290 -18.89 1.00 -2.13
N ASN A 291 -19.57 0.51 -1.08
CA ASN A 291 -20.56 1.28 -0.32
C ASN A 291 -19.96 2.15 0.81
N GLY A 292 -18.63 2.15 0.98
CA GLY A 292 -17.91 2.93 1.99
C GLY A 292 -18.09 2.48 3.43
N GLN A 293 -18.71 1.32 3.69
CA GLN A 293 -19.05 0.89 5.05
C GLN A 293 -17.99 0.03 5.73
N GLN A 294 -17.08 -0.56 4.96
CA GLN A 294 -16.04 -1.45 5.46
C GLN A 294 -14.67 -0.94 5.10
N ASN A 295 -13.74 -1.02 6.05
CA ASN A 295 -12.33 -0.78 5.80
C ASN A 295 -11.61 -2.12 5.59
N TRP A 296 -10.72 -2.16 4.61
CA TRP A 296 -10.00 -3.35 4.21
C TRP A 296 -8.50 -3.11 4.20
N LEU A 297 -7.77 -4.06 4.77
CA LEU A 297 -6.33 -4.17 4.73
C LEU A 297 -5.98 -5.12 3.58
N LEU A 298 -5.20 -4.65 2.60
CA LEU A 298 -4.55 -5.46 1.57
C LEU A 298 -3.06 -5.52 1.91
N TYR A 299 -2.46 -6.70 1.90
CA TYR A 299 -1.07 -6.93 2.28
C TYR A 299 -0.51 -8.13 1.53
N HIS A 300 0.79 -8.33 1.52
CA HIS A 300 1.35 -9.61 1.09
C HIS A 300 1.79 -10.48 2.26
N ALA A 301 1.84 -11.79 2.03
CA ALA A 301 2.43 -12.75 2.93
C ALA A 301 3.00 -13.94 2.15
N ASN A 302 3.93 -14.66 2.78
CA ASN A 302 4.42 -15.94 2.34
C ASN A 302 3.48 -17.07 2.77
N SER A 303 3.48 -18.18 2.04
CA SER A 303 2.64 -19.35 2.36
C SER A 303 3.37 -20.42 3.21
N ALA A 304 4.70 -20.29 3.35
CA ALA A 304 5.55 -21.11 4.19
C ALA A 304 6.69 -20.29 4.79
N PRO A 305 7.28 -20.70 5.90
CA PRO A 305 8.43 -20.03 6.49
C PRO A 305 9.67 -20.12 5.56
N GLY A 306 10.56 -19.13 5.67
CA GLY A 306 11.83 -19.10 4.94
C GLY A 306 11.73 -18.81 3.44
N GLN A 307 10.57 -18.42 2.91
CA GLN A 307 10.39 -18.08 1.48
C GLN A 307 11.00 -16.72 1.11
N GLY A 308 11.20 -15.83 2.07
CA GLY A 308 11.88 -14.54 1.88
C GLY A 308 11.14 -13.57 0.95
N CYS A 309 11.91 -12.67 0.29
CA CYS A 309 11.39 -11.62 -0.59
C CYS A 309 11.06 -12.09 -2.01
N GLY A 310 10.90 -13.38 -2.23
CA GLY A 310 10.69 -13.98 -3.54
C GLY A 310 9.30 -13.75 -4.12
N ARG A 311 9.04 -14.46 -5.22
CA ARG A 311 7.76 -14.49 -5.93
C ARG A 311 6.66 -15.22 -5.17
N GLU A 312 6.97 -15.86 -4.06
CA GLU A 312 6.05 -16.57 -3.17
C GLU A 312 5.19 -15.63 -2.34
N ARG A 313 5.60 -14.35 -2.24
CA ARG A 313 4.78 -13.30 -1.61
C ARG A 313 3.48 -13.15 -2.39
N SER A 314 2.35 -13.43 -1.75
CA SER A 314 1.02 -13.44 -2.35
C SER A 314 0.11 -12.39 -1.72
N PRO A 315 -0.70 -11.65 -2.52
CA PRO A 315 -1.60 -10.62 -2.01
C PRO A 315 -2.78 -11.24 -1.26
N ARG A 316 -3.12 -10.67 -0.12
CA ARG A 316 -4.20 -11.09 0.77
C ARG A 316 -4.95 -9.88 1.26
N MET A 317 -6.23 -10.04 1.59
CA MET A 317 -7.02 -8.97 2.17
C MET A 317 -7.90 -9.47 3.31
N GLN A 318 -8.18 -8.57 4.27
CA GLN A 318 -9.12 -8.80 5.36
C GLN A 318 -9.74 -7.48 5.82
N PRO A 319 -10.96 -7.50 6.37
CA PRO A 319 -11.57 -6.30 6.94
C PRO A 319 -10.88 -5.92 8.25
N PHE A 320 -10.96 -4.63 8.59
CA PHE A 320 -10.50 -4.13 9.88
C PHE A 320 -11.40 -3.01 10.40
N THR A 321 -11.22 -2.65 11.68
CA THR A 321 -11.97 -1.59 12.35
C THR A 321 -11.03 -0.58 13.01
N PHE A 322 -11.60 0.43 13.64
CA PHE A 322 -10.86 1.40 14.45
C PHE A 322 -11.34 1.33 15.92
N ALA A 323 -10.41 1.46 16.84
CA ALA A 323 -10.71 1.73 18.24
C ALA A 323 -11.21 3.18 18.42
N ALA A 324 -11.79 3.50 19.57
CA ALA A 324 -12.36 4.82 19.85
C ALA A 324 -11.33 5.96 19.76
N ASP A 325 -10.07 5.69 20.07
CA ASP A 325 -8.97 6.65 19.95
C ASP A 325 -8.45 6.84 18.51
N GLY A 326 -9.02 6.10 17.55
CA GLY A 326 -8.60 6.12 16.14
C GLY A 326 -7.46 5.18 15.78
N THR A 327 -7.02 4.31 16.69
CA THR A 327 -6.05 3.27 16.40
C THR A 327 -6.69 2.21 15.49
N PRO A 328 -6.06 1.84 14.36
CA PRO A 328 -6.55 0.74 13.54
C PRO A 328 -6.42 -0.61 14.29
N VAL A 329 -7.46 -1.43 14.20
CA VAL A 329 -7.54 -2.77 14.79
C VAL A 329 -7.62 -3.77 13.66
N PHE A 330 -6.48 -4.27 13.22
CA PHE A 330 -6.38 -5.20 12.09
C PHE A 330 -6.78 -6.63 12.43
N GLY A 331 -6.73 -7.01 13.73
CA GLY A 331 -6.83 -8.40 14.16
C GLY A 331 -5.58 -9.20 13.83
N ASP A 332 -5.68 -10.52 13.94
CA ASP A 332 -4.62 -11.42 13.50
C ASP A 332 -4.73 -11.67 11.98
N PRO A 333 -3.61 -11.94 11.28
CA PRO A 333 -3.64 -12.44 9.92
C PRO A 333 -4.48 -13.70 9.81
N LEU A 334 -5.29 -13.81 8.74
CA LEU A 334 -6.20 -14.93 8.59
C LEU A 334 -5.53 -16.11 7.87
N PRO A 335 -5.86 -17.36 8.26
CA PRO A 335 -5.35 -18.55 7.58
C PRO A 335 -5.90 -18.66 6.14
N THR A 336 -5.13 -19.33 5.27
CA THR A 336 -5.45 -19.42 3.83
C THR A 336 -6.68 -20.26 3.51
N ASP A 337 -7.16 -21.08 4.43
CA ASP A 337 -8.36 -21.91 4.28
C ASP A 337 -9.62 -21.27 4.87
N GLN A 338 -9.52 -20.06 5.42
CA GLN A 338 -10.67 -19.34 5.96
C GLN A 338 -11.47 -18.67 4.83
N SER A 339 -12.76 -18.98 4.76
CA SER A 339 -13.69 -18.28 3.89
C SER A 339 -14.05 -16.92 4.46
N LEU A 340 -13.99 -15.89 3.64
CA LEU A 340 -14.30 -14.49 3.94
C LEU A 340 -15.44 -14.01 3.06
N SER A 341 -16.28 -13.14 3.59
CA SER A 341 -17.27 -12.42 2.76
C SER A 341 -16.55 -11.37 1.90
N THR A 342 -17.00 -11.20 0.64
CA THR A 342 -16.49 -10.13 -0.23
C THR A 342 -16.80 -8.75 0.32
N PRO A 343 -16.06 -7.68 -0.03
CA PRO A 343 -16.39 -6.30 0.31
C PRO A 343 -17.83 -5.96 -0.09
N THR A 344 -18.56 -5.24 0.77
CA THR A 344 -19.98 -4.92 0.53
C THR A 344 -20.20 -3.88 -0.56
N GLY A 345 -21.29 -4.00 -1.33
CA GLY A 345 -21.66 -3.06 -2.40
C GLY A 345 -21.06 -3.40 -3.77
N GLN A 346 -20.56 -4.62 -3.91
CA GLN A 346 -20.13 -5.18 -5.20
C GLN A 346 -21.28 -5.72 -6.02
#